data_087d3d133d2c1370e8c2b3badff78e01
#
_entry.id   087d3d133d2c1370e8c2b3badff78e01
#
_cell.length_a   1.000
_cell.length_b   1.000
_cell.length_c   1.000
_cell.angle_alpha   90.00
_cell.angle_beta   90.00
_cell.angle_gamma   90.00
#
_symmetry.space_group_name_H-M   'P 1'
#
loop_
_entity.id
_entity.type
_entity.pdbx_description
1 polymer ?
#
loop_
_entity_poly.entity_id
_entity_poly.type
_entity_poly.pdbx_seq_one_letter_code
_entity_poly.pdbx_strand_id
1 'polypeptide(L)'
;MSSKKSPRTLHNGLPRANTHSWRPPTGSASDPDIVLASLPLGTPDYLRVIGAYFAKYNSQHSKKNKGVSFKTMHDRQRMVVSFFRELRHETPYRNLDPRQLANRHIEAMVARWLERRLSTATIHNYLSFLRTFAGWIGKSGMVREPEFYVGADSPHAHRSEVATEDRSWSAMNVDIAAKIAEIARFDSWVGLQLELEAGFGLRGKEARHLKPHGAVVTCDAANPRDAAAFPECRTFLHISAGSKGGRPRDVPIQTQAQQELLDRVMKLVPPGSYVGRPGFTSLQNQAHFYYVIRKFGISKADLGVVSHGLRHQYANDHFEADAGGPSPVRGGTSRPEGNKPARTRVSRVLGHNRERASTGYLGSDAGLPEAANDPAA
;
A
#
# COMPACT_ATOMS: atom_id res chain seq x y z
N MET A 1 38.05 -10.52 -17.10
CA MET A 1 37.47 -9.23 -16.72
C MET A 1 36.14 -9.51 -15.97
N SER A 2 36.18 -9.45 -14.66
CA SER A 2 35.05 -9.83 -13.80
C SER A 2 34.17 -8.60 -13.56
N SER A 3 32.98 -8.59 -14.14
CA SER A 3 31.96 -7.53 -13.96
C SER A 3 31.39 -7.62 -12.55
N LYS A 4 31.75 -6.71 -11.66
CA LYS A 4 31.12 -6.52 -10.36
C LYS A 4 29.72 -5.96 -10.58
N LYS A 5 28.67 -6.80 -10.37
CA LYS A 5 27.27 -6.38 -10.34
C LYS A 5 27.05 -5.51 -9.11
N SER A 6 26.66 -4.24 -9.31
CA SER A 6 26.24 -3.32 -8.26
C SER A 6 25.06 -3.88 -7.47
N PRO A 7 24.98 -3.67 -6.16
CA PRO A 7 23.84 -4.12 -5.35
C PRO A 7 22.57 -3.39 -5.76
N ARG A 8 21.52 -4.14 -6.11
CA ARG A 8 20.20 -3.61 -6.43
C ARG A 8 19.58 -2.97 -5.19
N THR A 9 19.27 -1.68 -5.26
CA THR A 9 18.54 -0.95 -4.22
C THR A 9 17.08 -1.41 -4.15
N LEU A 10 16.54 -1.47 -2.93
CA LEU A 10 15.10 -1.63 -2.70
C LEU A 10 14.37 -0.37 -3.16
N HIS A 11 13.09 -0.50 -3.50
CA HIS A 11 12.17 0.57 -3.91
C HIS A 11 12.08 1.75 -2.92
N ASN A 12 12.73 1.67 -1.75
CA ASN A 12 12.75 2.66 -0.68
C ASN A 12 14.17 3.16 -0.35
N GLY A 13 15.13 3.05 -1.28
CA GLY A 13 16.49 3.56 -1.07
C GLY A 13 17.35 2.82 -0.04
N LEU A 14 16.83 1.78 0.61
CA LEU A 14 17.63 0.94 1.49
C LEU A 14 18.37 -0.12 0.65
N PRO A 15 19.69 -0.31 0.85
CA PRO A 15 20.39 -1.43 0.23
C PRO A 15 19.68 -2.72 0.63
N ARG A 16 19.52 -3.65 -0.30
CA ARG A 16 19.12 -5.01 0.04
C ARG A 16 20.17 -5.57 0.97
N ALA A 17 20.00 -5.38 2.27
CA ALA A 17 20.70 -6.19 3.24
C ALA A 17 20.38 -7.64 2.89
N ASN A 18 21.44 -8.46 2.79
CA ASN A 18 21.29 -9.91 2.74
C ASN A 18 20.28 -10.27 3.84
N THR A 19 19.06 -10.59 3.45
CA THR A 19 18.01 -10.98 4.37
C THR A 19 18.29 -12.42 4.81
N HIS A 20 19.36 -12.63 5.55
CA HIS A 20 19.33 -13.64 6.55
C HIS A 20 18.22 -13.19 7.48
N SER A 21 17.05 -13.77 7.26
CA SER A 21 15.85 -13.55 8.04
C SER A 21 16.24 -13.63 9.51
N TRP A 22 16.28 -12.45 10.18
CA TRP A 22 16.22 -12.49 11.62
C TRP A 22 14.90 -13.19 11.95
N ARG A 23 14.99 -14.44 12.36
CA ARG A 23 13.93 -15.16 13.04
C ARG A 23 14.11 -14.85 14.53
N PRO A 24 13.05 -14.53 15.25
CA PRO A 24 13.15 -14.59 16.71
C PRO A 24 13.73 -15.95 17.07
N PRO A 25 14.65 -16.03 18.03
CA PRO A 25 15.19 -17.30 18.45
C PRO A 25 14.04 -18.25 18.81
N THR A 26 13.95 -19.37 18.09
CA THR A 26 12.97 -20.45 18.32
C THR A 26 13.41 -21.35 19.50
N GLY A 27 13.97 -20.73 20.55
CA GLY A 27 14.14 -21.34 21.86
C GLY A 27 12.95 -20.97 22.73
N SER A 28 12.55 -21.80 23.66
CA SER A 28 11.42 -21.65 24.59
C SER A 28 11.23 -20.17 24.92
N ALA A 29 10.03 -19.62 24.64
CA ALA A 29 9.76 -18.20 24.74
C ALA A 29 9.98 -17.75 26.19
N SER A 30 11.21 -17.38 26.52
CA SER A 30 11.52 -16.73 27.78
C SER A 30 10.65 -15.50 27.88
N ASP A 31 9.97 -15.32 29.00
CA ASP A 31 9.15 -14.13 29.24
C ASP A 31 9.96 -12.87 28.86
N PRO A 32 9.42 -12.00 27.98
CA PRO A 32 10.12 -10.80 27.55
C PRO A 32 10.60 -9.91 28.69
N ASP A 33 9.88 -9.89 29.82
CA ASP A 33 10.27 -9.12 31.01
C ASP A 33 11.47 -9.75 31.71
N ILE A 34 11.56 -11.07 31.81
CA ILE A 34 12.73 -11.78 32.31
C ILE A 34 13.95 -11.51 31.44
N VAL A 35 13.76 -11.54 30.09
CA VAL A 35 14.82 -11.23 29.14
C VAL A 35 15.33 -9.79 29.33
N LEU A 36 14.43 -8.82 29.44
CA LEU A 36 14.78 -7.41 29.62
C LEU A 36 15.50 -7.17 30.96
N ALA A 37 15.07 -7.84 32.06
CA ALA A 37 15.67 -7.76 33.35
C ALA A 37 17.09 -8.38 33.40
N SER A 38 17.33 -9.44 32.61
CA SER A 38 18.62 -10.11 32.52
C SER A 38 19.71 -9.36 31.73
N LEU A 39 19.30 -8.36 30.93
CA LEU A 39 20.21 -7.61 30.05
C LEU A 39 20.57 -6.27 30.70
N PRO A 40 21.84 -6.05 31.11
CA PRO A 40 22.28 -4.77 31.69
C PRO A 40 22.16 -3.64 30.65
N LEU A 41 22.02 -2.41 31.14
CA LEU A 41 22.04 -1.23 30.27
C LEU A 41 23.40 -1.13 29.58
N GLY A 42 23.36 -0.80 28.28
CA GLY A 42 24.58 -0.73 27.45
C GLY A 42 25.04 -2.08 26.94
N THR A 43 24.24 -3.12 27.08
CA THR A 43 24.55 -4.46 26.54
C THR A 43 24.93 -4.39 25.06
N PRO A 44 25.97 -5.12 24.60
CA PRO A 44 26.26 -5.25 23.18
C PRO A 44 25.13 -5.97 22.42
N ASP A 45 24.29 -6.72 23.15
CA ASP A 45 23.22 -7.56 22.62
C ASP A 45 21.92 -6.77 22.36
N TYR A 46 22.05 -5.59 21.75
CA TYR A 46 20.95 -4.67 21.48
C TYR A 46 19.80 -5.28 20.68
N LEU A 47 20.08 -6.26 19.81
CA LEU A 47 19.06 -6.97 19.05
C LEU A 47 18.16 -7.81 19.94
N ARG A 48 18.70 -8.38 21.00
CA ARG A 48 17.93 -9.14 21.99
C ARG A 48 17.03 -8.22 22.82
N VAL A 49 17.50 -7.02 23.15
CA VAL A 49 16.67 -5.97 23.79
C VAL A 49 15.50 -5.60 22.86
N ILE A 50 15.79 -5.28 21.58
CA ILE A 50 14.74 -4.97 20.60
C ILE A 50 13.76 -6.14 20.48
N GLY A 51 14.26 -7.38 20.36
CA GLY A 51 13.45 -8.59 20.23
C GLY A 51 12.46 -8.78 21.39
N ALA A 52 12.89 -8.54 22.61
CA ALA A 52 12.03 -8.65 23.79
C ALA A 52 10.89 -7.61 23.76
N TYR A 53 11.17 -6.34 23.42
CA TYR A 53 10.11 -5.33 23.24
C TYR A 53 9.12 -5.69 22.12
N PHE A 54 9.62 -6.24 21.02
CA PHE A 54 8.75 -6.69 19.92
C PHE A 54 7.88 -7.87 20.34
N ALA A 55 8.42 -8.84 21.03
CA ALA A 55 7.67 -9.98 21.55
C ALA A 55 6.54 -9.52 22.49
N LYS A 56 6.80 -8.52 23.32
CA LYS A 56 5.84 -8.00 24.29
C LYS A 56 4.73 -7.13 23.66
N TYR A 57 5.08 -6.25 22.72
CA TYR A 57 4.17 -5.16 22.34
C TYR A 57 3.79 -5.11 20.85
N ASN A 58 4.50 -5.80 19.95
CA ASN A 58 4.36 -5.54 18.51
C ASN A 58 3.01 -5.96 17.90
N SER A 59 2.28 -6.87 18.55
CA SER A 59 0.95 -7.29 18.12
C SER A 59 -0.14 -6.24 18.37
N GLN A 60 0.12 -5.25 19.25
CA GLN A 60 -0.86 -4.27 19.68
C GLN A 60 -0.79 -2.97 18.89
N HIS A 61 -1.93 -2.32 18.70
CA HIS A 61 -2.01 -1.00 18.10
C HIS A 61 -1.63 0.08 19.13
N SER A 62 -0.79 1.05 18.74
CA SER A 62 -0.25 2.09 19.64
C SER A 62 -1.30 3.03 20.26
N LYS A 63 -2.48 3.17 19.64
CA LYS A 63 -3.52 4.14 20.05
C LYS A 63 -4.92 3.55 20.23
N LYS A 64 -5.13 2.29 19.90
CA LYS A 64 -6.47 1.65 19.91
C LYS A 64 -6.37 0.26 20.51
N ASN A 65 -7.37 -0.13 21.26
CA ASN A 65 -7.44 -1.49 21.80
C ASN A 65 -7.80 -2.51 20.71
N LYS A 66 -6.84 -2.79 19.82
CA LYS A 66 -6.95 -3.79 18.76
C LYS A 66 -5.57 -4.24 18.30
N GLY A 67 -5.51 -5.43 17.71
CA GLY A 67 -4.31 -5.92 17.05
C GLY A 67 -3.93 -5.14 15.79
N VAL A 68 -2.70 -5.29 15.36
CA VAL A 68 -2.19 -4.77 14.09
C VAL A 68 -2.00 -5.90 13.07
N SER A 69 -1.96 -5.54 11.77
CA SER A 69 -1.73 -6.53 10.72
C SER A 69 -0.32 -7.12 10.80
N PHE A 70 -0.16 -8.37 10.36
CA PHE A 70 1.17 -9.00 10.22
C PHE A 70 2.14 -8.14 9.40
N LYS A 71 1.64 -7.48 8.34
CA LYS A 71 2.46 -6.56 7.56
C LYS A 71 2.97 -5.40 8.41
N THR A 72 2.13 -4.77 9.21
CA THR A 72 2.53 -3.67 10.10
C THR A 72 3.57 -4.14 11.13
N MET A 73 3.35 -5.33 11.72
CA MET A 73 4.30 -5.93 12.66
C MET A 73 5.67 -6.15 12.02
N HIS A 74 5.69 -6.75 10.84
CA HIS A 74 6.92 -7.03 10.11
C HIS A 74 7.64 -5.76 9.64
N ASP A 75 6.91 -4.79 9.08
CA ASP A 75 7.50 -3.54 8.58
C ASP A 75 8.09 -2.72 9.74
N ARG A 76 7.38 -2.64 10.87
CA ARG A 76 7.87 -1.96 12.09
C ARG A 76 9.14 -2.61 12.61
N GLN A 77 9.14 -3.93 12.75
CA GLN A 77 10.29 -4.69 13.24
C GLN A 77 11.50 -4.49 12.33
N ARG A 78 11.32 -4.70 11.04
CA ARG A 78 12.40 -4.52 10.05
C ARG A 78 12.97 -3.10 10.09
N MET A 79 12.11 -2.10 10.17
CA MET A 79 12.53 -0.70 10.22
C MET A 79 13.31 -0.37 11.50
N VAL A 80 12.80 -0.76 12.67
CA VAL A 80 13.48 -0.47 13.95
C VAL A 80 14.83 -1.18 14.05
N VAL A 81 14.89 -2.45 13.64
CA VAL A 81 16.17 -3.19 13.58
C VAL A 81 17.16 -2.50 12.63
N SER A 82 16.70 -2.09 11.44
CA SER A 82 17.54 -1.37 10.46
C SER A 82 18.01 -0.03 11.00
N PHE A 83 17.14 0.72 11.67
CA PHE A 83 17.46 1.99 12.32
C PHE A 83 18.60 1.85 13.33
N PHE A 84 18.50 0.91 14.29
CA PHE A 84 19.55 0.73 15.27
C PHE A 84 20.84 0.18 14.66
N ARG A 85 20.75 -0.68 13.66
CA ARG A 85 21.92 -1.17 12.92
C ARG A 85 22.66 -0.02 12.25
N GLU A 86 21.96 0.79 11.46
CA GLU A 86 22.52 1.93 10.75
C GLU A 86 23.07 2.99 11.73
N LEU A 87 22.32 3.31 12.79
CA LEU A 87 22.73 4.25 13.83
C LEU A 87 24.06 3.82 14.49
N ARG A 88 24.22 2.53 14.78
CA ARG A 88 25.44 2.00 15.43
C ARG A 88 26.63 1.87 14.48
N HIS A 89 26.41 1.60 13.23
CA HIS A 89 27.50 1.37 12.26
C HIS A 89 27.91 2.63 11.51
N GLU A 90 27.00 3.56 11.30
CA GLU A 90 27.19 4.67 10.38
C GLU A 90 27.15 6.06 11.08
N THR A 91 27.02 6.07 12.43
CA THR A 91 27.05 7.29 13.23
C THR A 91 27.95 7.14 14.45
N PRO A 92 28.27 8.21 15.19
CA PRO A 92 29.05 8.12 16.42
C PRO A 92 28.40 7.29 17.55
N TYR A 93 27.14 6.91 17.43
CA TYR A 93 26.37 6.23 18.48
C TYR A 93 26.56 4.70 18.49
N ARG A 94 27.80 4.23 18.38
CA ARG A 94 28.16 2.80 18.18
C ARG A 94 27.64 1.84 19.25
N ASN A 95 27.53 2.30 20.49
CA ASN A 95 27.16 1.47 21.65
C ASN A 95 25.78 1.81 22.22
N LEU A 96 24.94 2.50 21.47
CA LEU A 96 23.62 2.90 21.95
C LEU A 96 22.78 1.69 22.33
N ASP A 97 22.34 1.64 23.59
CA ASP A 97 21.29 0.73 24.04
C ASP A 97 19.92 1.25 23.54
N PRO A 98 19.06 0.40 22.97
CA PRO A 98 17.73 0.81 22.50
C PRO A 98 16.87 1.52 23.56
N ARG A 99 17.04 1.18 24.84
CA ARG A 99 16.35 1.82 25.97
C ARG A 99 16.82 3.26 26.21
N GLN A 100 17.99 3.60 25.72
CA GLN A 100 18.58 4.95 25.84
C GLN A 100 18.33 5.82 24.59
N LEU A 101 17.45 5.38 23.66
CA LEU A 101 17.04 6.17 22.52
C LEU A 101 16.62 7.58 22.97
N ALA A 102 17.11 8.60 22.28
CA ALA A 102 16.84 10.01 22.55
C ALA A 102 16.64 10.77 21.22
N ASN A 103 16.10 11.98 21.30
CA ASN A 103 15.76 12.79 20.13
C ASN A 103 16.97 13.02 19.20
N ARG A 104 18.16 13.32 19.75
CA ARG A 104 19.41 13.49 18.96
C ARG A 104 19.76 12.32 18.05
N HIS A 105 19.38 11.10 18.43
CA HIS A 105 19.61 9.90 17.60
C HIS A 105 18.65 9.85 16.40
N ILE A 106 17.43 10.36 16.59
CA ILE A 106 16.43 10.47 15.55
C ILE A 106 16.81 11.58 14.58
N GLU A 107 17.26 12.72 15.08
CA GLU A 107 17.78 13.84 14.27
C GLU A 107 18.92 13.38 13.36
N ALA A 108 19.91 12.68 13.91
CA ALA A 108 21.03 12.14 13.13
C ALA A 108 20.56 11.20 12.01
N MET A 109 19.55 10.37 12.28
CA MET A 109 19.02 9.44 11.28
C MET A 109 18.13 10.13 10.25
N VAL A 110 17.33 11.14 10.65
CA VAL A 110 16.53 11.92 9.69
C VAL A 110 17.41 12.67 8.71
N ALA A 111 18.51 13.29 9.19
CA ALA A 111 19.49 13.96 8.31
C ALA A 111 20.02 12.98 7.24
N ARG A 112 20.39 11.76 7.63
CA ARG A 112 20.83 10.72 6.69
C ARG A 112 19.74 10.28 5.72
N TRP A 113 18.49 10.17 6.18
CA TRP A 113 17.37 9.82 5.29
C TRP A 113 17.12 10.89 4.24
N LEU A 114 17.29 12.16 4.59
CA LEU A 114 17.22 13.28 3.66
C LEU A 114 18.36 13.24 2.65
N GLU A 115 19.61 13.03 3.09
CA GLU A 115 20.78 12.84 2.20
C GLU A 115 20.56 11.71 1.19
N ARG A 116 19.93 10.63 1.63
CA ARG A 116 19.58 9.46 0.80
C ARG A 116 18.31 9.68 -0.02
N ARG A 117 17.72 10.86 0.02
CA ARG A 117 16.50 11.24 -0.71
C ARG A 117 15.32 10.29 -0.49
N LEU A 118 15.10 9.87 0.76
CA LEU A 118 13.92 9.08 1.08
C LEU A 118 12.66 9.93 0.88
N SER A 119 11.59 9.29 0.38
CA SER A 119 10.32 10.00 0.19
C SER A 119 9.73 10.45 1.52
N THR A 120 8.98 11.56 1.51
CA THR A 120 8.20 12.09 2.64
C THR A 120 7.39 10.99 3.33
N ALA A 121 6.67 10.18 2.55
CA ALA A 121 5.88 9.08 3.09
C ALA A 121 6.72 8.04 3.83
N THR A 122 7.94 7.76 3.38
CA THR A 122 8.87 6.83 4.05
C THR A 122 9.36 7.41 5.37
N ILE A 123 9.80 8.67 5.39
CA ILE A 123 10.27 9.37 6.60
C ILE A 123 9.16 9.40 7.65
N HIS A 124 7.94 9.81 7.28
CA HIS A 124 6.78 9.83 8.18
C HIS A 124 6.43 8.45 8.74
N ASN A 125 6.49 7.41 7.92
CA ASN A 125 6.25 6.04 8.39
C ASN A 125 7.35 5.60 9.39
N TYR A 126 8.60 5.94 9.13
CA TYR A 126 9.71 5.62 10.02
C TYR A 126 9.58 6.34 11.37
N LEU A 127 9.28 7.63 11.37
CA LEU A 127 9.01 8.39 12.58
C LEU A 127 7.81 7.81 13.36
N SER A 128 6.76 7.39 12.67
CA SER A 128 5.61 6.72 13.31
C SER A 128 5.98 5.40 13.97
N PHE A 129 6.85 4.59 13.37
CA PHE A 129 7.32 3.34 13.97
C PHE A 129 8.25 3.61 15.17
N LEU A 130 9.13 4.61 15.07
CA LEU A 130 9.97 5.03 16.18
C LEU A 130 9.16 5.62 17.33
N ARG A 131 8.11 6.38 17.05
CA ARG A 131 7.17 6.90 18.06
C ARG A 131 6.51 5.75 18.83
N THR A 132 6.13 4.70 18.11
CA THR A 132 5.57 3.49 18.74
C THR A 132 6.60 2.79 19.60
N PHE A 133 7.82 2.60 19.11
CA PHE A 133 8.90 1.98 19.86
C PHE A 133 9.32 2.81 21.08
N ALA A 134 9.39 4.14 20.94
CA ALA A 134 9.65 5.06 22.06
C ALA A 134 8.61 4.90 23.19
N GLY A 135 7.33 4.73 22.83
CA GLY A 135 6.28 4.41 23.81
C GLY A 135 6.56 3.11 24.58
N TRP A 136 7.04 2.06 23.90
CA TRP A 136 7.36 0.78 24.53
C TRP A 136 8.50 0.85 25.53
N ILE A 137 9.48 1.71 25.28
CA ILE A 137 10.61 1.95 26.19
C ILE A 137 10.32 3.04 27.25
N GLY A 138 9.05 3.42 27.44
CA GLY A 138 8.63 4.41 28.44
C GLY A 138 8.89 5.87 28.07
N LYS A 139 9.19 6.18 26.80
CA LYS A 139 9.54 7.53 26.33
C LYS A 139 8.49 8.10 25.37
N SER A 140 7.22 7.97 25.76
CA SER A 140 6.11 8.57 25.01
C SER A 140 6.32 10.08 24.83
N GLY A 141 6.03 10.60 23.62
CA GLY A 141 6.21 12.02 23.28
C GLY A 141 7.64 12.44 22.91
N MET A 142 8.65 11.58 23.08
CA MET A 142 10.03 11.90 22.70
C MET A 142 10.19 12.11 21.20
N VAL A 143 9.54 11.28 20.37
CA VAL A 143 9.58 11.44 18.91
C VAL A 143 8.61 12.53 18.50
N ARG A 144 9.17 13.66 18.09
CA ARG A 144 8.42 14.85 17.67
C ARG A 144 7.73 14.66 16.32
N GLU A 145 6.93 15.64 15.94
CA GLU A 145 6.31 15.66 14.60
C GLU A 145 7.40 15.92 13.53
N PRO A 146 7.15 15.53 12.26
CA PRO A 146 8.16 15.61 11.20
C PRO A 146 8.78 16.99 11.02
N GLU A 147 7.98 18.04 11.16
CA GLU A 147 8.41 19.44 11.01
C GLU A 147 9.58 19.81 11.93
N PHE A 148 9.62 19.22 13.11
CA PHE A 148 10.71 19.43 14.07
C PHE A 148 12.07 18.97 13.51
N TYR A 149 12.07 17.89 12.71
CA TYR A 149 13.30 17.27 12.20
C TYR A 149 13.71 17.81 10.84
N VAL A 150 12.76 18.22 10.00
CA VAL A 150 13.02 18.60 8.62
C VAL A 150 12.88 20.10 8.36
N GLY A 151 12.35 20.85 9.35
CA GLY A 151 11.95 22.24 9.20
C GLY A 151 10.51 22.40 8.69
N ALA A 152 9.81 23.42 9.18
CA ALA A 152 8.39 23.66 8.87
C ALA A 152 8.15 23.90 7.37
N ASP A 153 9.07 24.58 6.71
CA ASP A 153 8.99 24.93 5.28
C ASP A 153 9.51 23.83 4.35
N SER A 154 9.95 22.71 4.91
CA SER A 154 10.46 21.59 4.13
C SER A 154 9.33 20.88 3.38
N PRO A 155 9.54 20.44 2.12
CA PRO A 155 8.58 19.59 1.41
C PRO A 155 8.34 18.25 2.12
N HIS A 156 9.19 17.90 3.10
CA HIS A 156 9.05 16.70 3.92
C HIS A 156 8.28 16.95 5.23
N ALA A 157 7.92 18.20 5.57
CA ALA A 157 7.18 18.51 6.79
C ALA A 157 5.78 17.87 6.78
N HIS A 158 5.07 18.03 5.68
CA HIS A 158 3.70 17.53 5.56
C HIS A 158 3.57 16.45 4.49
N ARG A 159 2.80 15.41 4.82
CA ARG A 159 2.46 14.35 3.87
C ARG A 159 1.12 14.63 3.22
N SER A 160 1.11 14.82 1.91
CA SER A 160 -0.11 14.79 1.13
C SER A 160 -0.39 13.35 0.62
N GLU A 161 -1.66 12.95 0.69
CA GLU A 161 -2.16 11.72 0.06
C GLU A 161 -2.92 12.03 -1.25
N VAL A 162 -2.99 13.30 -1.63
CA VAL A 162 -3.64 13.76 -2.86
C VAL A 162 -2.77 13.37 -4.06
N ALA A 163 -3.37 12.79 -5.08
CA ALA A 163 -2.67 12.54 -6.35
C ALA A 163 -2.41 13.87 -7.05
N THR A 164 -1.17 14.08 -7.48
CA THR A 164 -0.71 15.25 -8.23
C THR A 164 -0.42 14.91 -9.70
N GLU A 165 -0.42 13.63 -10.03
CA GLU A 165 -0.18 13.10 -11.38
C GLU A 165 -1.08 11.89 -11.65
N ASP A 166 -1.49 11.70 -12.87
CA ASP A 166 -2.19 10.49 -13.28
C ASP A 166 -1.20 9.32 -13.33
N ARG A 167 -1.53 8.25 -12.58
CA ARG A 167 -0.75 7.01 -12.50
C ARG A 167 -1.39 5.86 -13.25
N SER A 168 -2.35 6.16 -14.10
CA SER A 168 -3.00 5.21 -14.98
C SER A 168 -2.01 4.68 -16.02
N TRP A 169 -2.25 3.49 -16.54
CA TRP A 169 -1.42 2.95 -17.62
C TRP A 169 -1.54 3.77 -18.91
N SER A 170 -2.75 4.25 -19.20
CA SER A 170 -2.99 5.11 -20.38
C SER A 170 -2.22 6.43 -20.31
N ALA A 171 -2.01 7.00 -19.13
CA ALA A 171 -1.21 8.21 -18.94
C ALA A 171 0.27 8.03 -19.33
N MET A 172 0.75 6.79 -19.35
CA MET A 172 2.10 6.41 -19.81
C MET A 172 2.10 5.77 -21.20
N ASN A 173 1.05 5.98 -21.98
CA ASN A 173 0.87 5.43 -23.33
C ASN A 173 0.96 3.89 -23.40
N VAL A 174 0.61 3.20 -22.31
CA VAL A 174 0.53 1.73 -22.31
C VAL A 174 -0.86 1.30 -22.74
N ASP A 175 -0.95 0.58 -23.86
CA ASP A 175 -2.18 -0.10 -24.28
C ASP A 175 -2.47 -1.24 -23.28
N ILE A 176 -3.51 -1.05 -22.49
CA ILE A 176 -3.88 -1.96 -21.41
C ILE A 176 -4.29 -3.32 -21.96
N ALA A 177 -5.14 -3.34 -22.98
CA ALA A 177 -5.69 -4.58 -23.55
C ALA A 177 -4.58 -5.39 -24.22
N ALA A 178 -3.78 -4.76 -25.06
CA ALA A 178 -2.68 -5.40 -25.75
C ALA A 178 -1.62 -5.92 -24.76
N LYS A 179 -1.27 -5.14 -23.72
CA LYS A 179 -0.26 -5.53 -22.73
C LYS A 179 -0.75 -6.68 -21.86
N ILE A 180 -2.00 -6.66 -21.41
CA ILE A 180 -2.57 -7.77 -20.64
C ILE A 180 -2.67 -9.03 -21.52
N ALA A 181 -3.08 -8.92 -22.78
CA ALA A 181 -3.12 -10.04 -23.70
C ALA A 181 -1.73 -10.63 -23.98
N GLU A 182 -0.70 -9.81 -24.10
CA GLU A 182 0.69 -10.24 -24.20
C GLU A 182 1.11 -11.08 -22.98
N ILE A 183 0.80 -10.59 -21.79
CA ILE A 183 1.11 -11.29 -20.53
C ILE A 183 0.30 -12.58 -20.42
N ALA A 184 -0.99 -12.56 -20.77
CA ALA A 184 -1.88 -13.72 -20.69
C ALA A 184 -1.43 -14.87 -21.61
N ARG A 185 -0.85 -14.57 -22.78
CA ARG A 185 -0.20 -15.59 -23.66
C ARG A 185 0.98 -16.28 -23.01
N PHE A 186 1.73 -15.58 -22.16
CA PHE A 186 2.85 -16.16 -21.40
C PHE A 186 2.38 -16.87 -20.12
N ASP A 187 1.46 -16.23 -19.39
CA ASP A 187 0.90 -16.76 -18.15
C ASP A 187 -0.57 -16.31 -18.00
N SER A 188 -1.48 -17.23 -18.30
CA SER A 188 -2.93 -16.96 -18.26
C SER A 188 -3.44 -16.55 -16.87
N TRP A 189 -2.83 -17.07 -15.80
CA TRP A 189 -3.24 -16.75 -14.45
C TRP A 189 -2.89 -15.31 -14.06
N VAL A 190 -1.69 -14.86 -14.45
CA VAL A 190 -1.29 -13.47 -14.24
C VAL A 190 -2.10 -12.53 -15.13
N GLY A 191 -2.39 -12.94 -16.38
CA GLY A 191 -3.29 -12.22 -17.26
C GLY A 191 -4.67 -11.99 -16.62
N LEU A 192 -5.32 -13.05 -16.12
CA LEU A 192 -6.61 -12.94 -15.43
C LEU A 192 -6.56 -12.04 -14.19
N GLN A 193 -5.46 -12.08 -13.41
CA GLN A 193 -5.30 -11.21 -12.25
C GLN A 193 -5.24 -9.74 -12.67
N LEU A 194 -4.54 -9.41 -13.74
CA LEU A 194 -4.47 -8.06 -14.29
C LEU A 194 -5.80 -7.61 -14.92
N GLU A 195 -6.52 -8.49 -15.61
CA GLU A 195 -7.86 -8.20 -16.11
C GLU A 195 -8.84 -7.87 -14.97
N LEU A 196 -8.76 -8.60 -13.85
CA LEU A 196 -9.56 -8.31 -12.66
C LEU A 196 -9.16 -6.98 -12.00
N GLU A 197 -7.86 -6.64 -11.98
CA GLU A 197 -7.41 -5.32 -11.51
C GLU A 197 -7.95 -4.20 -12.42
N ALA A 198 -7.94 -4.39 -13.73
CA ALA A 198 -8.43 -3.41 -14.71
C ALA A 198 -9.96 -3.30 -14.71
N GLY A 199 -10.67 -4.43 -14.77
CA GLY A 199 -12.12 -4.45 -14.94
C GLY A 199 -12.92 -4.13 -13.68
N PHE A 200 -12.36 -4.31 -12.49
CA PHE A 200 -13.03 -4.10 -11.21
C PHE A 200 -12.25 -3.21 -10.23
N GLY A 201 -11.17 -2.61 -10.66
CA GLY A 201 -10.33 -1.78 -9.80
C GLY A 201 -9.76 -2.53 -8.58
N LEU A 202 -9.56 -3.85 -8.68
CA LEU A 202 -9.07 -4.64 -7.55
C LEU A 202 -7.63 -4.28 -7.21
N ARG A 203 -7.28 -4.41 -5.93
CA ARG A 203 -5.86 -4.44 -5.54
C ARG A 203 -5.27 -5.77 -5.97
N GLY A 204 -4.00 -5.80 -6.35
CA GLY A 204 -3.34 -7.03 -6.77
C GLY A 204 -3.43 -8.18 -5.76
N LYS A 205 -3.54 -7.87 -4.46
CA LYS A 205 -3.81 -8.89 -3.45
C LYS A 205 -5.26 -9.38 -3.51
N GLU A 206 -6.22 -8.51 -3.77
CA GLU A 206 -7.65 -8.86 -3.90
C GLU A 206 -7.85 -9.75 -5.11
N ALA A 207 -7.29 -9.38 -6.26
CA ALA A 207 -7.35 -10.19 -7.48
C ALA A 207 -6.82 -11.62 -7.25
N ARG A 208 -5.64 -11.75 -6.62
CA ARG A 208 -5.03 -13.07 -6.31
C ARG A 208 -5.76 -13.88 -5.24
N HIS A 209 -6.60 -13.26 -4.42
CA HIS A 209 -7.34 -13.93 -3.35
C HIS A 209 -8.84 -13.97 -3.62
N LEU A 210 -9.27 -13.59 -4.81
CA LEU A 210 -10.66 -13.74 -5.23
C LEU A 210 -10.98 -15.23 -5.36
N LYS A 211 -12.08 -15.64 -4.72
CA LYS A 211 -12.73 -16.93 -4.93
C LYS A 211 -13.96 -16.67 -5.79
N PRO A 212 -13.91 -16.89 -7.10
CA PRO A 212 -14.94 -16.39 -8.01
C PRO A 212 -16.29 -17.09 -7.79
N HIS A 213 -16.27 -18.38 -7.46
CA HIS A 213 -17.50 -19.12 -7.19
C HIS A 213 -18.16 -18.63 -5.89
N GLY A 214 -19.35 -18.07 -6.01
CA GLY A 214 -20.09 -17.47 -4.90
C GLY A 214 -19.69 -16.02 -4.58
N ALA A 215 -18.80 -15.39 -5.38
CA ALA A 215 -18.46 -13.99 -5.22
C ALA A 215 -19.44 -13.04 -5.94
N VAL A 216 -20.22 -13.52 -6.91
CA VAL A 216 -21.28 -12.72 -7.55
C VAL A 216 -22.51 -12.79 -6.64
N VAL A 217 -22.97 -11.63 -6.19
CA VAL A 217 -24.14 -11.48 -5.31
C VAL A 217 -25.18 -10.57 -5.93
N THR A 218 -26.45 -10.80 -5.57
CA THR A 218 -27.56 -9.89 -5.97
C THR A 218 -27.53 -8.60 -5.16
N CYS A 219 -28.23 -7.58 -5.63
CA CYS A 219 -28.37 -6.30 -4.92
C CYS A 219 -28.84 -6.47 -3.47
N ASP A 220 -29.78 -7.38 -3.23
CA ASP A 220 -30.34 -7.63 -1.90
C ASP A 220 -29.33 -8.27 -0.93
N ALA A 221 -28.37 -9.01 -1.45
CA ALA A 221 -27.30 -9.68 -0.68
C ALA A 221 -26.04 -8.81 -0.57
N ALA A 222 -25.92 -7.75 -1.37
CA ALA A 222 -24.78 -6.84 -1.35
C ALA A 222 -24.80 -5.94 -0.10
N ASN A 223 -23.65 -5.35 0.23
CA ASN A 223 -23.56 -4.35 1.29
C ASN A 223 -24.53 -3.19 0.99
N PRO A 224 -25.46 -2.86 1.92
CA PRO A 224 -26.48 -1.85 1.66
C PRO A 224 -25.95 -0.48 1.22
N ARG A 225 -24.76 -0.09 1.72
CA ARG A 225 -24.14 1.18 1.33
C ARG A 225 -23.57 1.15 -0.08
N ASP A 226 -23.09 0.00 -0.52
CA ASP A 226 -22.53 -0.17 -1.86
C ASP A 226 -23.69 -0.30 -2.85
N ALA A 227 -24.72 -1.09 -2.54
CA ALA A 227 -25.94 -1.18 -3.34
C ALA A 227 -26.65 0.17 -3.50
N ALA A 228 -26.77 0.96 -2.42
CA ALA A 228 -27.39 2.30 -2.47
C ALA A 228 -26.61 3.30 -3.33
N ALA A 229 -25.31 3.12 -3.52
CA ALA A 229 -24.49 3.94 -4.41
C ALA A 229 -24.70 3.61 -5.90
N PHE A 230 -25.25 2.42 -6.20
CA PHE A 230 -25.47 1.89 -7.55
C PHE A 230 -26.86 1.26 -7.68
N PRO A 231 -27.93 2.05 -7.50
CA PRO A 231 -29.31 1.53 -7.50
C PRO A 231 -29.74 0.92 -8.85
N GLU A 232 -29.03 1.28 -9.92
CA GLU A 232 -29.24 0.74 -11.26
C GLU A 232 -28.65 -0.68 -11.43
N CYS A 233 -27.77 -1.14 -10.52
CA CYS A 233 -27.07 -2.42 -10.66
C CYS A 233 -27.80 -3.54 -9.94
N ARG A 234 -27.97 -4.68 -10.61
CA ARG A 234 -28.63 -5.88 -10.06
C ARG A 234 -27.67 -6.86 -9.40
N THR A 235 -26.42 -6.85 -9.83
CA THR A 235 -25.39 -7.80 -9.37
C THR A 235 -24.10 -7.09 -9.04
N PHE A 236 -23.38 -7.67 -8.08
CA PHE A 236 -22.14 -7.11 -7.53
C PHE A 236 -21.11 -8.22 -7.37
N LEU A 237 -19.84 -7.85 -7.47
CA LEU A 237 -18.72 -8.71 -7.12
C LEU A 237 -18.31 -8.47 -5.67
N HIS A 238 -18.53 -9.46 -4.81
CA HIS A 238 -18.18 -9.43 -3.38
C HIS A 238 -16.69 -9.62 -3.17
N ILE A 239 -16.02 -8.64 -2.59
CA ILE A 239 -14.59 -8.64 -2.28
C ILE A 239 -14.39 -8.65 -0.77
N SER A 240 -13.97 -9.76 -0.21
CA SER A 240 -13.64 -9.92 1.21
C SER A 240 -12.17 -10.25 1.41
N ALA A 241 -11.67 -11.26 0.71
CA ALA A 241 -10.30 -11.71 0.84
C ALA A 241 -9.28 -10.73 0.25
N GLY A 242 -8.16 -10.52 0.93
CA GLY A 242 -7.10 -9.61 0.46
C GLY A 242 -7.36 -8.13 0.70
N SER A 243 -8.56 -7.74 1.14
CA SER A 243 -8.95 -6.34 1.39
C SER A 243 -8.12 -5.70 2.50
N LYS A 244 -7.85 -4.40 2.36
CA LYS A 244 -7.09 -3.64 3.38
C LYS A 244 -7.92 -3.50 4.66
N GLY A 245 -7.39 -4.06 5.75
CA GLY A 245 -8.06 -4.04 7.05
C GLY A 245 -9.22 -5.03 7.19
N GLY A 246 -9.32 -6.03 6.29
CA GLY A 246 -10.34 -7.08 6.35
C GLY A 246 -11.78 -6.58 6.07
N ARG A 247 -11.93 -5.41 5.46
CA ARG A 247 -13.26 -4.84 5.18
C ARG A 247 -13.77 -5.32 3.84
N PRO A 248 -14.90 -6.02 3.81
CA PRO A 248 -15.55 -6.40 2.55
C PRO A 248 -16.14 -5.16 1.86
N ARG A 249 -16.31 -5.27 0.55
CA ARG A 249 -17.06 -4.35 -0.29
C ARG A 249 -17.65 -5.10 -1.46
N ASP A 250 -18.63 -4.47 -2.08
CA ASP A 250 -19.30 -5.00 -3.26
C ASP A 250 -19.11 -4.03 -4.42
N VAL A 251 -18.49 -4.52 -5.49
CA VAL A 251 -18.20 -3.75 -6.70
C VAL A 251 -19.28 -4.03 -7.73
N PRO A 252 -20.00 -3.02 -8.27
CA PRO A 252 -21.08 -3.23 -9.21
C PRO A 252 -20.58 -3.90 -10.50
N ILE A 253 -21.36 -4.80 -11.06
CA ILE A 253 -21.16 -5.40 -12.38
C ILE A 253 -22.03 -4.59 -13.35
N GLN A 254 -21.40 -3.68 -14.10
CA GLN A 254 -22.08 -2.66 -14.90
C GLN A 254 -22.01 -2.94 -16.41
N THR A 255 -21.04 -3.74 -16.83
CA THR A 255 -20.78 -3.97 -18.25
C THR A 255 -20.79 -5.45 -18.61
N GLN A 256 -21.14 -5.72 -19.87
CA GLN A 256 -21.08 -7.07 -20.44
C GLN A 256 -19.65 -7.64 -20.36
N ALA A 257 -18.63 -6.82 -20.60
CA ALA A 257 -17.22 -7.23 -20.51
C ALA A 257 -16.82 -7.67 -19.09
N GLN A 258 -17.36 -7.02 -18.05
CA GLN A 258 -17.15 -7.47 -16.66
C GLN A 258 -17.81 -8.84 -16.40
N GLN A 259 -19.02 -9.05 -16.91
CA GLN A 259 -19.70 -10.34 -16.79
C GLN A 259 -18.92 -11.45 -17.50
N GLU A 260 -18.53 -11.24 -18.75
CA GLU A 260 -17.74 -12.18 -19.54
C GLU A 260 -16.38 -12.51 -18.88
N LEU A 261 -15.74 -11.52 -18.27
CA LEU A 261 -14.52 -11.75 -17.50
C LEU A 261 -14.79 -12.68 -16.31
N LEU A 262 -15.85 -12.45 -15.54
CA LEU A 262 -16.21 -13.31 -14.40
C LEU A 262 -16.56 -14.72 -14.85
N ASP A 263 -17.29 -14.88 -15.95
CA ASP A 263 -17.63 -16.18 -16.50
C ASP A 263 -16.38 -16.96 -16.93
N ARG A 264 -15.41 -16.30 -17.56
CA ARG A 264 -14.11 -16.90 -17.89
C ARG A 264 -13.33 -17.30 -16.64
N VAL A 265 -13.32 -16.41 -15.61
CA VAL A 265 -12.64 -16.70 -14.36
C VAL A 265 -13.28 -17.86 -13.63
N MET A 266 -14.61 -17.91 -13.55
CA MET A 266 -15.34 -19.05 -12.92
C MET A 266 -15.12 -20.35 -13.68
N LYS A 267 -15.01 -20.32 -14.99
CA LYS A 267 -14.74 -21.51 -15.82
C LYS A 267 -13.35 -22.08 -15.61
N LEU A 268 -12.35 -21.22 -15.33
CA LEU A 268 -10.94 -21.61 -15.21
C LEU A 268 -10.53 -21.93 -13.76
N VAL A 269 -11.12 -21.27 -12.78
CA VAL A 269 -10.80 -21.44 -11.37
C VAL A 269 -11.72 -22.48 -10.74
N PRO A 270 -11.20 -23.58 -10.19
CA PRO A 270 -12.03 -24.58 -9.52
C PRO A 270 -12.80 -23.99 -8.32
N PRO A 271 -14.02 -24.51 -8.01
CA PRO A 271 -14.75 -24.12 -6.82
C PRO A 271 -13.90 -24.18 -5.53
N GLY A 272 -14.02 -23.15 -4.70
CA GLY A 272 -13.24 -23.01 -3.46
C GLY A 272 -11.79 -22.54 -3.63
N SER A 273 -11.27 -22.49 -4.85
CA SER A 273 -9.91 -22.03 -5.17
C SER A 273 -9.84 -20.54 -5.38
N TYR A 274 -8.63 -19.98 -5.24
CA TYR A 274 -8.31 -18.59 -5.54
C TYR A 274 -7.87 -18.45 -7.00
N VAL A 275 -7.97 -17.22 -7.54
CA VAL A 275 -7.42 -16.86 -8.86
C VAL A 275 -5.89 -16.90 -8.81
N GLY A 276 -5.32 -18.04 -9.18
CA GLY A 276 -3.88 -18.26 -9.18
C GLY A 276 -3.52 -19.64 -9.67
N ARG A 277 -2.24 -19.84 -9.94
CA ARG A 277 -1.74 -21.11 -10.48
C ARG A 277 -2.04 -22.26 -9.52
N PRO A 278 -2.68 -23.33 -9.99
CA PRO A 278 -2.97 -24.50 -9.16
C PRO A 278 -1.70 -25.07 -8.51
N GLY A 279 -1.82 -25.53 -7.29
CA GLY A 279 -0.70 -26.07 -6.51
C GLY A 279 0.24 -25.04 -5.89
N PHE A 280 0.12 -23.74 -6.26
CA PHE A 280 0.91 -22.68 -5.66
C PHE A 280 0.25 -22.17 -4.37
N THR A 281 1.07 -21.98 -3.33
CA THR A 281 0.66 -21.22 -2.15
C THR A 281 0.41 -19.75 -2.50
N SER A 282 -0.31 -19.01 -1.64
CA SER A 282 -0.52 -17.57 -1.81
C SER A 282 0.79 -16.79 -1.97
N LEU A 283 1.85 -17.18 -1.24
CA LEU A 283 3.16 -16.55 -1.32
C LEU A 283 3.85 -16.85 -2.67
N GLN A 284 3.76 -18.08 -3.14
CA GLN A 284 4.30 -18.47 -4.44
C GLN A 284 3.57 -17.75 -5.59
N ASN A 285 2.23 -17.68 -5.56
CA ASN A 285 1.44 -16.93 -6.52
C ASN A 285 1.82 -15.43 -6.51
N GLN A 286 2.05 -14.85 -5.34
CA GLN A 286 2.51 -13.47 -5.23
C GLN A 286 3.91 -13.28 -5.84
N ALA A 287 4.85 -14.14 -5.51
CA ALA A 287 6.22 -14.08 -6.03
C ALA A 287 6.24 -14.24 -7.55
N HIS A 288 5.44 -15.18 -8.06
CA HIS A 288 5.29 -15.45 -9.47
C HIS A 288 4.63 -14.27 -10.22
N PHE A 289 3.57 -13.71 -9.68
CA PHE A 289 2.95 -12.49 -10.23
C PHE A 289 3.99 -11.37 -10.42
N TYR A 290 4.76 -11.06 -9.37
CA TYR A 290 5.78 -10.02 -9.46
C TYR A 290 6.96 -10.38 -10.39
N TYR A 291 7.26 -11.65 -10.57
CA TYR A 291 8.22 -12.11 -11.57
C TYR A 291 7.70 -11.81 -12.97
N VAL A 292 6.49 -12.24 -13.28
CA VAL A 292 5.89 -12.08 -14.63
C VAL A 292 5.74 -10.61 -14.97
N ILE A 293 5.11 -9.78 -14.14
CA ILE A 293 4.91 -8.37 -14.48
C ILE A 293 6.22 -7.63 -14.71
N ARG A 294 7.29 -7.95 -13.93
CA ARG A 294 8.62 -7.37 -14.17
C ARG A 294 9.26 -7.86 -15.46
N LYS A 295 9.07 -9.13 -15.82
CA LYS A 295 9.53 -9.67 -17.09
C LYS A 295 8.97 -8.90 -18.28
N PHE A 296 7.73 -8.43 -18.18
CA PHE A 296 7.03 -7.65 -19.22
C PHE A 296 7.17 -6.13 -19.05
N GLY A 297 8.11 -5.68 -18.25
CA GLY A 297 8.44 -4.27 -18.08
C GLY A 297 7.44 -3.48 -17.24
N ILE A 298 6.51 -4.13 -16.52
CA ILE A 298 5.58 -3.45 -15.62
C ILE A 298 6.34 -3.01 -14.36
N SER A 299 7.10 -1.94 -14.51
CA SER A 299 7.83 -1.28 -13.43
C SER A 299 7.95 0.21 -13.72
N LYS A 300 8.20 1.01 -12.67
CA LYS A 300 8.44 2.45 -12.85
C LYS A 300 9.71 2.76 -13.65
N ALA A 301 10.70 1.84 -13.61
CA ALA A 301 11.96 2.01 -14.31
C ALA A 301 11.86 1.72 -15.81
N ASP A 302 10.96 0.82 -16.21
CA ASP A 302 10.83 0.40 -17.61
C ASP A 302 9.67 1.17 -18.30
N LEU A 303 8.43 0.75 -18.05
CA LEU A 303 7.26 1.36 -18.70
C LEU A 303 6.63 2.52 -17.88
N GLY A 304 7.24 2.95 -16.78
CA GLY A 304 6.69 3.99 -15.92
C GLY A 304 5.47 3.57 -15.07
N VAL A 305 4.94 2.37 -15.28
CA VAL A 305 3.72 1.88 -14.65
C VAL A 305 4.00 0.74 -13.66
N VAL A 306 3.04 0.53 -12.76
CA VAL A 306 2.98 -0.65 -11.86
C VAL A 306 1.57 -1.24 -11.95
N SER A 307 1.35 -2.50 -11.50
CA SER A 307 0.01 -3.11 -11.57
C SER A 307 -1.07 -2.25 -10.89
N HIS A 308 -0.74 -1.61 -9.76
CA HIS A 308 -1.67 -0.70 -9.07
C HIS A 308 -2.13 0.50 -9.95
N GLY A 309 -1.43 0.82 -11.02
CA GLY A 309 -1.84 1.80 -12.03
C GLY A 309 -3.15 1.44 -12.72
N LEU A 310 -3.47 0.14 -12.87
CA LEU A 310 -4.77 -0.31 -13.38
C LEU A 310 -5.92 0.10 -12.46
N ARG A 311 -5.69 0.14 -11.16
CA ARG A 311 -6.70 0.64 -10.22
C ARG A 311 -6.84 2.17 -10.27
N HIS A 312 -5.76 2.91 -10.56
CA HIS A 312 -5.85 4.34 -10.87
C HIS A 312 -6.63 4.57 -12.17
N GLN A 313 -6.38 3.75 -13.20
CA GLN A 313 -7.13 3.75 -14.45
C GLN A 313 -8.62 3.58 -14.16
N TYR A 314 -9.01 2.48 -13.51
CA TYR A 314 -10.40 2.19 -13.19
C TYR A 314 -11.08 3.32 -12.41
N ALA A 315 -10.37 3.93 -11.45
CA ALA A 315 -10.90 5.02 -10.64
C ALA A 315 -11.19 6.26 -11.45
N ASN A 316 -10.27 6.65 -12.35
CA ASN A 316 -10.43 7.81 -13.21
C ASN A 316 -11.49 7.59 -14.29
N ASP A 317 -11.48 6.42 -14.95
CA ASP A 317 -12.46 6.09 -15.98
C ASP A 317 -13.89 6.03 -15.39
N HIS A 318 -14.05 5.46 -14.20
CA HIS A 318 -15.33 5.42 -13.50
C HIS A 318 -15.80 6.83 -13.08
N PHE A 319 -14.87 7.67 -12.63
CA PHE A 319 -15.19 9.06 -12.32
C PHE A 319 -15.66 9.82 -13.56
N GLU A 320 -14.94 9.68 -14.67
CA GLU A 320 -15.26 10.37 -15.94
C GLU A 320 -16.62 9.94 -16.49
N ALA A 321 -16.96 8.66 -16.39
CA ALA A 321 -18.26 8.14 -16.79
C ALA A 321 -19.41 8.73 -15.94
N ASP A 322 -19.19 8.89 -14.62
CA ASP A 322 -20.21 9.42 -13.72
C ASP A 322 -20.28 10.96 -13.71
N ALA A 323 -19.17 11.66 -13.88
CA ALA A 323 -19.07 13.11 -13.82
C ALA A 323 -19.27 13.79 -15.19
N GLY A 324 -19.18 13.04 -16.28
CA GLY A 324 -19.27 13.57 -17.65
C GLY A 324 -18.04 14.37 -18.10
N GLY A 325 -16.90 14.25 -17.38
CA GLY A 325 -15.67 14.94 -17.72
C GLY A 325 -14.47 14.42 -16.95
N PRO A 326 -13.24 14.81 -17.34
CA PRO A 326 -12.02 14.28 -16.77
C PRO A 326 -11.87 14.62 -15.28
N SER A 327 -11.20 13.73 -14.55
CA SER A 327 -10.87 13.96 -13.14
C SER A 327 -9.83 15.10 -12.99
N PRO A 328 -9.71 15.75 -11.82
CA PRO A 328 -8.71 16.82 -11.61
C PRO A 328 -7.28 16.41 -11.94
N VAL A 329 -6.89 15.18 -11.63
CA VAL A 329 -5.54 14.70 -11.96
C VAL A 329 -5.30 14.51 -13.46
N ARG A 330 -6.39 14.43 -14.25
CA ARG A 330 -6.40 14.40 -15.73
C ARG A 330 -6.72 15.76 -16.36
N GLY A 331 -6.66 16.85 -15.58
CA GLY A 331 -6.89 18.20 -16.05
C GLY A 331 -8.34 18.66 -16.01
N GLY A 332 -9.23 17.92 -15.38
CA GLY A 332 -10.63 18.32 -15.19
C GLY A 332 -10.77 19.55 -14.31
N THR A 333 -11.67 20.44 -14.70
CA THR A 333 -11.97 21.72 -14.02
C THR A 333 -13.37 21.77 -13.42
N SER A 334 -14.08 20.61 -13.37
CA SER A 334 -15.45 20.54 -12.89
C SER A 334 -15.56 21.01 -11.43
N ARG A 335 -16.63 21.72 -11.11
CA ARG A 335 -16.86 22.27 -9.78
C ARG A 335 -16.98 21.14 -8.73
N PRO A 336 -16.47 21.34 -7.49
CA PRO A 336 -16.49 20.35 -6.43
C PRO A 336 -17.88 19.77 -6.12
N GLU A 337 -18.91 20.60 -6.21
CA GLU A 337 -20.32 20.22 -5.94
C GLU A 337 -20.85 19.19 -6.94
N GLY A 338 -20.55 19.36 -8.24
CA GLY A 338 -20.93 18.40 -9.30
C GLY A 338 -20.17 17.08 -9.21
N ASN A 339 -18.96 17.12 -8.67
CA ASN A 339 -18.09 15.95 -8.57
C ASN A 339 -18.35 15.04 -7.38
N LYS A 340 -19.08 15.51 -6.38
CA LYS A 340 -19.30 14.79 -5.11
C LYS A 340 -19.98 13.43 -5.29
N PRO A 341 -21.06 13.29 -6.09
CA PRO A 341 -21.66 11.97 -6.34
C PRO A 341 -20.67 11.00 -6.99
N ALA A 342 -19.97 11.41 -8.05
CA ALA A 342 -18.99 10.60 -8.75
C ALA A 342 -17.84 10.18 -7.82
N ARG A 343 -17.29 11.11 -7.01
CA ARG A 343 -16.27 10.80 -6.00
C ARG A 343 -16.76 9.80 -4.95
N THR A 344 -18.01 9.91 -4.55
CA THR A 344 -18.61 8.97 -3.59
C THR A 344 -18.67 7.57 -4.20
N ARG A 345 -19.14 7.44 -5.45
CA ARG A 345 -19.19 6.15 -6.17
C ARG A 345 -17.80 5.54 -6.33
N VAL A 346 -16.82 6.32 -6.80
CA VAL A 346 -15.41 5.87 -6.87
C VAL A 346 -14.90 5.42 -5.50
N SER A 347 -15.16 6.15 -4.44
CA SER A 347 -14.77 5.75 -3.08
C SER A 347 -15.38 4.41 -2.69
N ARG A 348 -16.64 4.14 -3.05
CA ARG A 348 -17.32 2.87 -2.77
C ARG A 348 -16.69 1.71 -3.53
N VAL A 349 -16.59 1.79 -4.83
CA VAL A 349 -15.98 0.71 -5.64
C VAL A 349 -14.54 0.40 -5.22
N LEU A 350 -13.82 1.42 -4.74
CA LEU A 350 -12.47 1.24 -4.21
C LEU A 350 -12.41 0.78 -2.73
N GLY A 351 -13.56 0.61 -2.07
CA GLY A 351 -13.65 0.18 -0.66
C GLY A 351 -13.10 1.20 0.32
N HIS A 352 -13.32 2.48 0.05
CA HIS A 352 -13.06 3.59 0.94
C HIS A 352 -14.35 4.06 1.60
N ASN A 353 -14.31 4.32 2.92
CA ASN A 353 -15.50 4.78 3.65
C ASN A 353 -15.70 6.29 3.61
N ARG A 354 -14.77 7.03 3.01
CA ARG A 354 -14.77 8.50 2.98
C ARG A 354 -14.53 8.95 1.54
N GLU A 355 -15.33 9.88 1.07
CA GLU A 355 -15.18 10.52 -0.24
C GLU A 355 -13.75 11.07 -0.45
N ARG A 356 -13.22 11.78 0.56
CA ARG A 356 -11.87 12.32 0.53
C ARG A 356 -10.78 11.28 0.20
N ALA A 357 -11.02 10.00 0.42
CA ALA A 357 -10.03 8.98 0.08
C ALA A 357 -9.88 8.76 -1.43
N SER A 358 -10.82 9.22 -2.25
CA SER A 358 -10.73 9.22 -3.71
C SER A 358 -9.67 10.21 -4.23
N THR A 359 -9.33 11.26 -3.44
CA THR A 359 -8.31 12.25 -3.85
C THR A 359 -6.94 11.63 -4.13
N GLY A 360 -6.63 10.48 -3.50
CA GLY A 360 -5.42 9.72 -3.78
C GLY A 360 -5.35 9.08 -5.18
N TYR A 361 -6.46 9.10 -5.92
CA TYR A 361 -6.57 8.61 -7.30
C TYR A 361 -6.93 9.72 -8.27
N LEU A 362 -7.88 10.58 -7.90
CA LEU A 362 -8.52 11.57 -8.77
C LEU A 362 -7.89 12.97 -8.70
N GLY A 363 -7.00 13.21 -7.73
CA GLY A 363 -6.57 14.56 -7.41
C GLY A 363 -7.59 15.32 -6.55
N SER A 364 -7.30 16.60 -6.25
CA SER A 364 -8.14 17.49 -5.46
C SER A 364 -8.78 18.55 -6.34
N ASP A 365 -10.02 18.90 -6.05
CA ASP A 365 -10.69 20.05 -6.66
C ASP A 365 -10.26 21.37 -5.97
N ALA A 366 -9.61 21.30 -4.82
CA ALA A 366 -9.12 22.47 -4.10
C ALA A 366 -7.91 23.10 -4.84
N GLY A 367 -8.01 24.38 -5.17
CA GLY A 367 -6.97 25.13 -5.88
C GLY A 367 -7.16 25.16 -7.40
N LEU A 368 -8.21 24.58 -7.94
CA LEU A 368 -8.65 24.86 -9.31
C LEU A 368 -9.21 26.30 -9.34
N PRO A 369 -8.87 27.14 -10.36
CA PRO A 369 -9.45 28.46 -10.47
C PRO A 369 -10.98 28.33 -10.56
N GLU A 370 -11.69 29.18 -9.81
CA GLU A 370 -13.14 29.35 -10.07
C GLU A 370 -13.28 29.69 -11.55
N ALA A 371 -14.12 28.92 -12.26
CA ALA A 371 -14.41 29.24 -13.64
C ALA A 371 -14.87 30.70 -13.70
N ALA A 372 -14.13 31.54 -14.44
CA ALA A 372 -14.53 32.90 -14.67
C ALA A 372 -15.99 32.88 -15.15
N ASN A 373 -16.86 33.59 -14.43
CA ASN A 373 -18.22 33.79 -14.86
C ASN A 373 -18.12 34.37 -16.28
N ASP A 374 -18.51 33.58 -17.27
CA ASP A 374 -18.73 34.09 -18.60
C ASP A 374 -19.99 34.97 -18.54
N PRO A 375 -19.90 36.28 -18.71
CA PRO A 375 -21.06 37.17 -18.60
C PRO A 375 -21.91 37.20 -19.88
N ALA A 376 -21.81 36.16 -20.71
CA ALA A 376 -22.57 36.03 -21.96
C ALA A 376 -23.16 34.62 -22.12
N ALA A 377 -24.32 34.39 -21.50
CA ALA A 377 -25.31 33.40 -21.91
C ALA A 377 -26.71 33.93 -21.55
#